data_4c943a3a97a59bad1485d65ee933b1fe
#
_entry.id   4c943a3a97a59bad1485d65ee933b1fe
#
_cell.length_a   1.000
_cell.length_b   1.000
_cell.length_c   1.000
_cell.angle_alpha   90.00
_cell.angle_beta   90.00
_cell.angle_gamma   90.00
#
_symmetry.space_group_name_H-M   'P 1'
#
loop_
_entity.id
_entity.type
_entity.pdbx_description
1 polymer ?
#
loop_
_entity_poly.entity_id
_entity_poly.type
_entity_poly.pdbx_seq_one_letter_code
_entity_poly.pdbx_strand_id
1 'polypeptide(L)'
;PRSTLFPYTTRFRSWWNGQTFGTQLWTSRYGELVGEDEQGNRYYRTKGGEIDPTLHFERRWVVYNGYAEASRIPAGWHGWLHHTVDVPPTDEKYVAREWEKPHLPNLTGTAQAYRPSGSTLASGRRPKATGDYHAWTPGS
;
A
#
# COMPACT_ATOMS: atom_id res chain seq x y z
N PRO A 1 19.43 10.70 26.10
CA PRO A 1 18.13 10.11 26.38
C PRO A 1 17.14 10.62 25.33
N ARG A 2 16.85 9.79 24.35
CA ARG A 2 15.87 10.12 23.31
C ARG A 2 14.48 9.94 23.89
N SER A 3 13.70 10.99 23.85
CA SER A 3 12.34 11.04 24.36
C SER A 3 11.46 9.97 23.71
N THR A 4 11.03 9.01 24.49
CA THR A 4 10.07 7.95 24.13
C THR A 4 8.61 8.46 24.14
N LEU A 5 8.38 9.70 23.69
CA LEU A 5 7.05 10.34 23.72
C LEU A 5 6.09 9.84 22.63
N PHE A 6 6.57 9.07 21.64
CA PHE A 6 5.76 8.65 20.52
C PHE A 6 4.84 7.43 20.73
N PRO A 7 5.11 6.45 21.59
CA PRO A 7 4.21 5.29 21.69
C PRO A 7 2.90 5.58 22.43
N TYR A 8 2.83 6.62 23.26
CA TYR A 8 1.61 6.89 24.05
C TYR A 8 0.54 7.67 23.29
N THR A 9 0.94 8.61 22.45
CA THR A 9 -0.01 9.40 21.64
C THR A 9 -0.68 8.59 20.53
N THR A 10 0.01 7.58 20.01
CA THR A 10 -0.55 6.70 18.99
C THR A 10 -1.63 5.78 19.57
N ARG A 11 -1.48 5.31 20.81
CA ARG A 11 -2.47 4.45 21.48
C ARG A 11 -3.79 5.16 21.78
N PHE A 12 -3.78 6.45 22.05
CA PHE A 12 -5.01 7.20 22.27
C PHE A 12 -5.71 7.64 20.97
N ARG A 13 -5.00 7.66 19.84
CA ARG A 13 -5.57 8.01 18.52
C ARG A 13 -6.15 6.82 17.78
N SER A 14 -5.66 5.62 18.01
CA SER A 14 -6.14 4.41 17.37
C SER A 14 -6.89 3.55 18.38
N TRP A 15 -8.17 3.79 18.50
CA TRP A 15 -9.04 2.96 19.30
C TRP A 15 -9.70 1.91 18.40
N TRP A 16 -9.69 0.65 18.82
CA TRP A 16 -10.37 -0.47 18.17
C TRP A 16 -10.14 -0.58 16.65
N ASN A 17 -9.42 -1.58 16.21
CA ASN A 17 -9.12 -1.85 14.79
C ASN A 17 -8.20 -0.83 14.07
N GLY A 18 -7.29 -0.15 14.79
CA GLY A 18 -6.35 0.76 14.15
C GLY A 18 -6.92 2.10 13.66
N GLN A 19 -8.19 2.36 13.90
CA GLN A 19 -8.85 3.62 13.51
C GLN A 19 -8.90 4.61 14.66
N THR A 20 -8.88 5.90 14.34
CA THR A 20 -9.22 6.94 15.31
C THR A 20 -10.73 6.97 15.55
N PHE A 21 -11.15 7.39 16.74
CA PHE A 21 -12.57 7.57 17.05
C PHE A 21 -13.25 8.53 16.04
N GLY A 22 -12.57 9.61 15.64
CA GLY A 22 -13.08 10.53 14.64
C GLY A 22 -13.33 9.85 13.28
N THR A 23 -12.42 8.98 12.83
CA THR A 23 -12.61 8.21 11.59
C THR A 23 -13.81 7.26 11.69
N GLN A 24 -13.98 6.59 12.83
CA GLN A 24 -15.11 5.70 13.04
C GLN A 24 -16.45 6.45 13.02
N LEU A 25 -16.52 7.57 13.75
CA LEU A 25 -17.71 8.41 13.80
C LEU A 25 -18.05 8.99 12.43
N TRP A 26 -17.05 9.51 11.73
CA TRP A 26 -17.20 10.04 10.38
C TRP A 26 -17.69 8.96 9.41
N THR A 27 -17.03 7.81 9.40
CA THR A 27 -17.40 6.70 8.51
C THR A 27 -18.81 6.18 8.80
N SER A 28 -19.20 6.07 10.08
CA SER A 28 -20.55 5.62 10.43
C SER A 28 -21.65 6.62 10.01
N ARG A 29 -21.36 7.91 10.07
CA ARG A 29 -22.33 8.96 9.74
C ARG A 29 -22.42 9.24 8.24
N TYR A 30 -21.29 9.34 7.58
CA TYR A 30 -21.16 9.85 6.21
C TYR A 30 -20.62 8.84 5.21
N GLY A 31 -20.16 7.69 5.67
CA GLY A 31 -19.57 6.66 4.82
C GLY A 31 -20.60 5.67 4.29
N GLU A 32 -20.41 5.27 3.05
CA GLU A 32 -21.05 4.13 2.40
C GLU A 32 -19.97 3.13 2.04
N LEU A 33 -20.11 1.87 2.47
CA LEU A 33 -19.18 0.80 2.14
C LEU A 33 -19.30 0.46 0.65
N VAL A 34 -18.20 0.50 -0.07
CA VAL A 34 -18.12 0.15 -1.49
C VAL A 34 -17.62 -1.28 -1.68
N GLY A 35 -16.62 -1.70 -0.90
CA GLY A 35 -16.12 -3.06 -0.97
C GLY A 35 -14.97 -3.33 -0.01
N GLU A 36 -14.43 -4.54 -0.12
CA GLU A 36 -13.31 -5.03 0.69
C GLU A 36 -12.30 -5.72 -0.23
N ASP A 37 -11.01 -5.62 0.09
CA ASP A 37 -9.96 -6.31 -0.64
C ASP A 37 -9.57 -7.66 0.00
N GLU A 38 -8.66 -8.37 -0.65
CA GLU A 38 -8.16 -9.68 -0.20
C GLU A 38 -7.45 -9.64 1.17
N GLN A 39 -6.99 -8.47 1.61
CA GLN A 39 -6.34 -8.26 2.91
C GLN A 39 -7.34 -7.83 4.00
N GLY A 40 -8.60 -7.67 3.66
CA GLY A 40 -9.65 -7.22 4.57
C GLY A 40 -9.65 -5.71 4.81
N ASN A 41 -9.00 -4.91 3.95
CA ASN A 41 -9.14 -3.46 3.98
C ASN A 41 -10.50 -3.08 3.39
N ARG A 42 -11.22 -2.17 4.05
CA ARG A 42 -12.55 -1.74 3.65
C ARG A 42 -12.53 -0.36 3.03
N TYR A 43 -13.21 -0.22 1.91
CA TYR A 43 -13.23 0.99 1.09
C TYR A 43 -14.59 1.67 1.18
N TYR A 44 -14.55 2.96 1.41
CA TYR A 44 -15.74 3.78 1.64
C TYR A 44 -15.75 4.99 0.72
N ARG A 45 -16.93 5.46 0.40
CA ARG A 45 -17.18 6.77 -0.24
C ARG A 45 -18.19 7.58 0.56
N THR A 46 -18.37 8.85 0.24
CA THR A 46 -19.44 9.67 0.79
C THR A 46 -20.79 9.09 0.38
N LYS A 47 -21.74 9.00 1.32
CA LYS A 47 -23.09 8.48 1.06
C LYS A 47 -23.73 9.17 -0.14
N GLY A 48 -24.28 8.33 -1.05
CA GLY A 48 -24.95 8.83 -2.25
C GLY A 48 -24.03 9.48 -3.27
N GLY A 49 -22.70 9.37 -3.15
CA GLY A 49 -21.76 10.01 -4.08
C GLY A 49 -21.76 11.54 -3.97
N GLU A 50 -22.11 12.09 -2.81
CA GLU A 50 -22.13 13.53 -2.58
C GLU A 50 -20.76 14.15 -2.84
N ILE A 51 -20.74 15.17 -3.71
CA ILE A 51 -19.52 15.90 -4.07
C ILE A 51 -19.18 16.88 -2.97
N ASP A 52 -17.95 16.78 -2.45
CA ASP A 52 -17.42 17.76 -1.51
C ASP A 52 -17.22 19.10 -2.20
N PRO A 53 -17.83 20.20 -1.72
CA PRO A 53 -17.74 21.50 -2.37
C PRO A 53 -16.31 22.08 -2.41
N THR A 54 -15.43 21.62 -1.51
CA THR A 54 -14.04 22.08 -1.44
C THR A 54 -13.14 21.29 -2.39
N LEU A 55 -13.41 19.98 -2.54
CA LEU A 55 -12.59 19.09 -3.35
C LEU A 55 -13.08 18.96 -4.79
N HIS A 56 -14.35 19.28 -5.05
CA HIS A 56 -15.04 19.14 -6.34
C HIS A 56 -15.21 17.67 -6.82
N PHE A 57 -15.05 16.70 -5.91
CA PHE A 57 -15.32 15.28 -6.14
C PHE A 57 -15.81 14.60 -4.86
N GLU A 58 -16.34 13.39 -4.97
CA GLU A 58 -16.73 12.59 -3.80
C GLU A 58 -15.50 12.20 -2.97
N ARG A 59 -15.62 12.17 -1.66
CA ARG A 59 -14.54 11.65 -0.81
C ARG A 59 -14.55 10.14 -0.86
N ARG A 60 -13.36 9.55 -1.07
CA ARG A 60 -13.09 8.12 -1.01
C ARG A 60 -12.00 7.87 0.02
N TRP A 61 -12.17 6.84 0.85
CA TRP A 61 -11.16 6.50 1.86
C TRP A 61 -11.12 5.02 2.15
N VAL A 62 -10.03 4.57 2.74
CA VAL A 62 -9.82 3.19 3.16
C VAL A 62 -9.73 3.10 4.69
N VAL A 63 -10.27 2.03 5.22
CA VAL A 63 -10.12 1.60 6.60
C VAL A 63 -9.30 0.32 6.58
N TYR A 64 -8.06 0.41 7.04
CA TYR A 64 -7.12 -0.70 7.03
C TYR A 64 -7.49 -1.79 8.02
N ASN A 65 -7.32 -3.04 7.61
CA ASN A 65 -7.36 -4.18 8.50
C ASN A 65 -5.96 -4.37 9.13
N GLY A 66 -5.78 -3.88 10.35
CA GLY A 66 -4.51 -3.91 11.07
C GLY A 66 -3.63 -2.69 10.79
N TYR A 67 -2.38 -2.92 10.38
CA TYR A 67 -1.41 -1.84 10.19
C TYR A 67 -1.76 -0.96 8.99
N ALA A 68 -1.87 0.36 9.24
CA ALA A 68 -2.22 1.35 8.23
C ALA A 68 -0.99 1.72 7.39
N GLU A 69 -0.86 1.11 6.23
CA GLU A 69 0.21 1.36 5.27
C GLU A 69 -0.35 1.40 3.85
N ALA A 70 -0.06 2.48 3.12
CA ALA A 70 -0.61 2.70 1.79
C ALA A 70 -0.20 1.64 0.76
N SER A 71 0.98 1.06 0.91
CA SER A 71 1.45 0.00 0.00
C SER A 71 0.65 -1.30 0.10
N ARG A 72 -0.21 -1.46 1.11
CA ARG A 72 -1.11 -2.61 1.26
C ARG A 72 -2.35 -2.53 0.37
N ILE A 73 -2.56 -1.39 -0.29
CA ILE A 73 -3.71 -1.18 -1.17
C ILE A 73 -3.41 -1.79 -2.54
N PRO A 74 -4.22 -2.76 -3.02
CA PRO A 74 -4.07 -3.31 -4.36
C PRO A 74 -4.27 -2.26 -5.46
N ALA A 75 -3.67 -2.49 -6.63
CA ALA A 75 -3.62 -1.52 -7.73
C ALA A 75 -5.01 -1.02 -8.18
N GLY A 76 -6.00 -1.90 -8.28
CA GLY A 76 -7.37 -1.53 -8.65
C GLY A 76 -8.00 -0.56 -7.65
N TRP A 77 -7.89 -0.87 -6.36
CA TRP A 77 -8.38 0.02 -5.30
C TRP A 77 -7.59 1.32 -5.20
N HIS A 78 -6.27 1.29 -5.48
CA HIS A 78 -5.46 2.50 -5.55
C HIS A 78 -5.97 3.44 -6.67
N GLY A 79 -6.21 2.90 -7.86
CA GLY A 79 -6.79 3.69 -8.98
C GLY A 79 -8.13 4.30 -8.63
N TRP A 80 -9.01 3.53 -7.96
CA TRP A 80 -10.31 4.02 -7.52
C TRP A 80 -10.20 5.12 -6.44
N LEU A 81 -9.37 4.93 -5.42
CA LEU A 81 -9.13 5.94 -4.36
C LEU A 81 -8.61 7.27 -4.91
N HIS A 82 -7.78 7.21 -5.94
CA HIS A 82 -7.19 8.40 -6.58
C HIS A 82 -8.04 8.99 -7.71
N HIS A 83 -9.29 8.54 -7.87
CA HIS A 83 -10.18 9.02 -8.93
C HIS A 83 -9.63 8.84 -10.35
N THR A 84 -8.69 7.91 -10.55
CA THR A 84 -8.20 7.52 -11.88
C THR A 84 -9.21 6.62 -12.58
N VAL A 85 -9.93 5.80 -11.79
CA VAL A 85 -11.00 4.91 -12.22
C VAL A 85 -12.23 5.17 -11.34
N ASP A 86 -13.41 5.29 -11.96
CA ASP A 86 -14.65 5.54 -11.22
C ASP A 86 -15.35 4.26 -10.78
N VAL A 87 -15.15 3.17 -11.53
CA VAL A 87 -15.74 1.87 -11.22
C VAL A 87 -14.88 1.17 -10.16
N PRO A 88 -15.47 0.75 -9.03
CA PRO A 88 -14.72 0.01 -8.01
C PRO A 88 -14.34 -1.39 -8.52
N PRO A 89 -13.23 -1.97 -8.05
CA PRO A 89 -12.78 -3.30 -8.47
C PRO A 89 -13.79 -4.43 -8.21
N THR A 90 -14.71 -4.25 -7.28
CA THR A 90 -15.81 -5.20 -7.02
C THR A 90 -16.79 -5.32 -8.18
N ASP A 91 -16.99 -4.25 -8.94
CA ASP A 91 -17.93 -4.17 -10.05
C ASP A 91 -17.23 -4.31 -11.40
N GLU A 92 -15.91 -4.22 -11.42
CA GLU A 92 -15.09 -4.35 -12.62
C GLU A 92 -14.80 -5.83 -12.93
N LYS A 93 -15.07 -6.23 -14.17
CA LYS A 93 -14.67 -7.55 -14.68
C LYS A 93 -13.25 -7.50 -15.23
N TYR A 94 -12.28 -7.28 -14.37
CA TYR A 94 -10.89 -7.26 -14.77
C TYR A 94 -10.36 -8.67 -14.99
N VAL A 95 -9.71 -8.90 -16.13
CA VAL A 95 -9.03 -10.16 -16.45
C VAL A 95 -7.53 -9.93 -16.30
N ALA A 96 -6.94 -10.53 -15.27
CA ALA A 96 -5.51 -10.44 -15.02
C ALA A 96 -4.70 -10.99 -16.21
N ARG A 97 -3.61 -10.33 -16.56
CA ARG A 97 -2.71 -10.75 -17.63
C ARG A 97 -1.75 -11.83 -17.11
N GLU A 98 -1.22 -12.68 -18.00
CA GLU A 98 -0.33 -13.80 -17.64
C GLU A 98 0.94 -13.37 -16.87
N TRP A 99 1.42 -12.15 -17.12
CA TRP A 99 2.60 -11.59 -16.44
C TRP A 99 2.28 -10.90 -15.10
N GLU A 100 1.02 -10.71 -14.79
CA GLU A 100 0.56 -10.04 -13.57
C GLU A 100 0.75 -10.93 -12.35
N LYS A 101 1.41 -10.40 -11.35
CA LYS A 101 1.65 -11.10 -10.09
C LYS A 101 0.70 -10.57 -9.00
N PRO A 102 0.35 -11.42 -8.01
CA PRO A 102 -0.42 -10.97 -6.86
C PRO A 102 0.23 -9.76 -6.20
N HIS A 103 -0.60 -8.83 -5.72
CA HIS A 103 -0.12 -7.64 -5.03
C HIS A 103 0.65 -8.00 -3.76
N LEU A 104 1.83 -7.41 -3.59
CA LEU A 104 2.64 -7.52 -2.37
C LEU A 104 2.84 -6.12 -1.78
N PRO A 105 2.63 -5.94 -0.47
CA PRO A 105 2.94 -4.69 0.20
C PRO A 105 4.46 -4.44 0.21
N ASN A 106 4.85 -3.23 0.59
CA ASN A 106 6.25 -2.89 0.75
C ASN A 106 6.91 -3.74 1.84
N LEU A 107 7.88 -4.55 1.44
CA LEU A 107 8.59 -5.49 2.32
C LEU A 107 9.90 -4.89 2.88
N THR A 108 10.20 -3.62 2.61
CA THR A 108 11.39 -2.94 3.13
C THR A 108 11.46 -3.03 4.66
N GLY A 109 12.60 -3.41 5.19
CA GLY A 109 12.80 -3.62 6.61
C GLY A 109 12.39 -5.00 7.14
N THR A 110 11.78 -5.86 6.31
CA THR A 110 11.43 -7.24 6.68
C THR A 110 12.50 -8.24 6.20
N ALA A 111 12.42 -9.47 6.69
CA ALA A 111 13.28 -10.56 6.21
C ALA A 111 13.02 -10.93 4.73
N GLN A 112 11.86 -10.57 4.20
CA GLN A 112 11.44 -10.83 2.82
C GLN A 112 11.78 -9.68 1.86
N ALA A 113 12.42 -8.60 2.36
CA ALA A 113 12.83 -7.49 1.52
C ALA A 113 13.77 -7.96 0.41
N TYR A 114 13.55 -7.47 -0.81
CA TYR A 114 14.44 -7.75 -1.94
C TYR A 114 15.85 -7.23 -1.64
N ARG A 115 16.82 -8.11 -1.80
CA ARG A 115 18.24 -7.80 -1.63
C ARG A 115 18.98 -8.19 -2.90
N PRO A 116 19.54 -7.22 -3.65
CA PRO A 116 20.36 -7.51 -4.80
C PRO A 116 21.52 -8.43 -4.45
N SER A 117 21.93 -9.32 -5.35
CA SER A 117 23.02 -10.28 -5.14
C SER A 117 24.36 -9.63 -4.80
N GLY A 118 24.60 -8.40 -5.30
CA GLY A 118 25.79 -7.61 -4.97
C GLY A 118 25.74 -6.88 -3.62
N SER A 119 24.61 -6.94 -2.92
CA SER A 119 24.46 -6.31 -1.60
C SER A 119 25.30 -7.05 -0.55
N THR A 120 25.91 -6.30 0.38
CA THR A 120 26.61 -6.86 1.56
C THR A 120 25.70 -7.67 2.49
N LEU A 121 24.38 -7.42 2.43
CA LEU A 121 23.36 -8.15 3.17
C LEU A 121 22.88 -9.43 2.44
N ALA A 122 23.38 -9.69 1.23
CA ALA A 122 23.17 -10.92 0.47
C ALA A 122 24.51 -11.65 0.31
N SER A 123 24.87 -12.05 -0.92
CA SER A 123 26.13 -12.75 -1.21
C SER A 123 27.37 -11.84 -1.23
N GLY A 124 27.17 -10.53 -1.32
CA GLY A 124 28.24 -9.55 -1.51
C GLY A 124 28.92 -9.62 -2.89
N ARG A 125 28.47 -10.51 -3.75
CA ARG A 125 29.04 -10.74 -5.09
C ARG A 125 27.95 -10.59 -6.15
N ARG A 126 28.22 -9.71 -7.11
CA ARG A 126 27.39 -9.57 -8.31
C ARG A 126 27.58 -10.79 -9.21
N PRO A 127 26.51 -11.36 -9.81
CA PRO A 127 26.69 -12.37 -10.85
C PRO A 127 27.45 -11.77 -12.04
N LYS A 128 28.22 -12.58 -12.74
CA LYS A 128 28.91 -12.15 -13.94
C LYS A 128 27.89 -11.73 -15.01
N ALA A 129 28.18 -10.62 -15.69
CA ALA A 129 27.39 -10.15 -16.81
C ALA A 129 28.17 -10.33 -18.12
N THR A 130 27.48 -10.35 -19.26
CA THR A 130 28.10 -10.54 -20.58
C THR A 130 29.09 -9.43 -20.98
N GLY A 131 29.00 -8.26 -20.36
CA GLY A 131 29.90 -7.12 -20.57
C GLY A 131 30.99 -6.98 -19.51
N ASP A 132 31.24 -7.99 -18.70
CA ASP A 132 32.29 -7.92 -17.69
C ASP A 132 33.67 -7.87 -18.32
N TYR A 133 34.49 -6.95 -17.85
CA TYR A 133 35.87 -6.76 -18.30
C TYR A 133 36.77 -7.92 -17.82
N HIS A 134 37.54 -8.45 -18.76
CA HIS A 134 38.64 -9.36 -18.46
C HIS A 134 39.94 -8.55 -18.50
N ALA A 135 40.61 -8.47 -17.36
CA ALA A 135 41.87 -7.76 -17.28
C ALA A 135 42.88 -8.41 -18.23
N TRP A 136 43.54 -7.60 -19.06
CA TRP A 136 44.66 -8.06 -19.87
C TRP A 136 45.83 -8.41 -18.97
N THR A 137 46.47 -9.58 -19.24
CA THR A 137 47.69 -10.01 -18.56
C THR A 137 48.86 -9.97 -19.53
N PRO A 138 49.99 -9.31 -19.19
CA PRO A 138 51.18 -9.30 -20.05
C PRO A 138 51.71 -10.73 -20.27
N GLY A 139 51.97 -11.12 -21.52
CA GLY A 139 52.58 -12.42 -21.84
C GLY A 139 51.60 -13.59 -22.03
N SER A 140 50.28 -13.34 -22.15
CA SER A 140 49.27 -14.34 -22.53
C SER A 140 49.01 -14.31 -24.03
#